data_b9ef091bc18d2a054321d652857626cf
#
_entry.id   b9ef091bc18d2a054321d652857626cf
#
_cell.length_a   1.000
_cell.length_b   1.000
_cell.length_c   1.000
_cell.angle_alpha   90.00
_cell.angle_beta   90.00
_cell.angle_gamma   90.00
#
_symmetry.space_group_name_H-M   'P 1'
#
loop_
_entity.id
_entity.type
_entity.pdbx_description
1 polymer ?
#
loop_
_entity_poly.entity_id
_entity_poly.type
_entity_poly.pdbx_seq_one_letter_code
_entity_poly.pdbx_strand_id
1 'polypeptide(L)'
;MNEVIQKTIQIEENKEYVFRNQVDFCIGTGRMGLALTKEYQEQLSLVQKEIGFSHIRGHGLFCDDIGIYQETPEGESEYNFTYLDRVMDSYISLGLRPFLELGFMPQKMASGTQTIFYWKGNTTPPASYKKWTDMVTALLSHLCERYTTDEVVTWPIEVWNEPNLPGFWENADMPEYFKLFHTTFDAIKKLDSRFLVGGPAVCGGTDEVWIRSFMEYCETNDLAVDFVTRHHYTSEPPKTQGHYSYIELMDPEDGFANLHTTREIIDSFPRFKGLPIHITEFNTSYVPNCPIHDTNQNAAYIAHQLSRLGDDNESYSYWTFGDVFEEFGVPFTPFHGGFGLVANGCIPKPTFWTFAFFKKLKEKKGICVYKDETCVVMKYEDGSYRGIGWNATRNRSGKDLCLNLTIPTMQSASTDAYLFLTQTVDEENCNPLKVWHDLGEPANPTKDQIDLLKQTARPQIHTERMVPVSMPESHISIELNIKENGVVYFSLEPKPLHPDRGYSYELVMQYEKR
;
A
#
# COMPACT_ATOMS: atom_id res chain seq x y z
N MET A 1 9.07 -11.66 -31.29
CA MET A 1 10.03 -11.14 -30.31
C MET A 1 9.71 -9.66 -30.16
N ASN A 2 9.54 -9.19 -28.95
CA ASN A 2 9.35 -7.78 -28.67
C ASN A 2 10.59 -6.97 -29.06
N GLU A 3 10.41 -5.70 -29.39
CA GLU A 3 11.51 -4.74 -29.50
C GLU A 3 12.15 -4.58 -28.11
N VAL A 4 13.48 -4.47 -28.03
CA VAL A 4 14.18 -4.30 -26.75
C VAL A 4 14.75 -2.90 -26.66
N ILE A 5 14.31 -2.14 -25.67
CA ILE A 5 14.86 -0.82 -25.33
C ILE A 5 16.10 -1.06 -24.48
N GLN A 6 17.25 -0.57 -24.94
CA GLN A 6 18.52 -0.64 -24.19
C GLN A 6 18.74 0.64 -23.37
N LYS A 7 19.02 0.48 -22.08
CA LYS A 7 19.36 1.59 -21.19
C LYS A 7 20.62 1.27 -20.41
N THR A 8 21.64 2.13 -20.49
CA THR A 8 22.90 1.96 -19.77
C THR A 8 22.92 2.89 -18.56
N ILE A 9 23.23 2.34 -17.40
CA ILE A 9 23.26 3.04 -16.11
C ILE A 9 24.65 2.83 -15.49
N GLN A 10 25.35 3.93 -15.26
CA GLN A 10 26.60 3.96 -14.52
C GLN A 10 26.30 4.38 -13.08
N ILE A 11 26.53 3.52 -12.11
CA ILE A 11 26.40 3.86 -10.70
C ILE A 11 27.62 4.66 -10.26
N GLU A 12 27.37 5.86 -9.74
CA GLU A 12 28.39 6.76 -9.20
C GLU A 12 28.40 6.62 -7.67
N GLU A 13 29.52 6.18 -7.07
CA GLU A 13 29.61 5.89 -5.62
C GLU A 13 29.26 7.07 -4.70
N ASN A 14 29.54 8.29 -5.16
CA ASN A 14 29.40 9.51 -4.36
C ASN A 14 28.13 10.30 -4.69
N LYS A 15 27.26 9.77 -5.54
CA LYS A 15 26.00 10.41 -5.88
C LYS A 15 24.87 9.82 -5.07
N GLU A 16 24.13 10.69 -4.38
CA GLU A 16 22.98 10.29 -3.60
C GLU A 16 21.70 10.87 -4.22
N TYR A 17 20.67 10.05 -4.23
CA TYR A 17 19.33 10.43 -4.68
C TYR A 17 18.37 10.42 -3.49
N VAL A 18 17.43 11.35 -3.47
CA VAL A 18 16.34 11.34 -2.48
C VAL A 18 15.40 10.20 -2.82
N PHE A 19 15.25 9.27 -1.89
CA PHE A 19 14.28 8.18 -1.99
C PHE A 19 13.66 7.91 -0.61
N ARG A 20 12.41 8.33 -0.44
CA ARG A 20 11.64 8.15 0.79
C ARG A 20 10.74 6.94 0.65
N ASN A 21 11.28 5.77 0.93
CA ASN A 21 10.56 4.51 0.86
C ASN A 21 9.70 4.31 2.11
N GLN A 22 8.40 4.57 2.02
CA GLN A 22 7.43 4.37 3.09
C GLN A 22 6.49 3.18 2.81
N VAL A 23 6.96 2.22 2.02
CA VAL A 23 6.19 1.05 1.55
C VAL A 23 5.51 0.25 2.66
N ASP A 24 6.08 0.24 3.85
CA ASP A 24 5.64 -0.52 5.02
C ASP A 24 4.97 0.35 6.11
N PHE A 25 4.61 1.59 5.80
CA PHE A 25 3.98 2.46 6.81
C PHE A 25 2.53 2.06 7.08
N CYS A 26 1.69 1.98 6.05
CA CYS A 26 0.27 1.69 6.22
C CYS A 26 -0.27 0.80 5.08
N ILE A 27 -1.26 -0.02 5.41
CA ILE A 27 -2.02 -0.83 4.46
C ILE A 27 -3.51 -0.62 4.66
N GLY A 28 -4.26 -0.56 3.56
CA GLY A 28 -5.72 -0.46 3.59
C GLY A 28 -6.41 -1.80 3.83
N THR A 29 -7.59 -1.75 4.39
CA THR A 29 -8.53 -2.86 4.49
C THR A 29 -9.96 -2.36 4.23
N GLY A 30 -10.87 -3.26 3.86
CA GLY A 30 -12.29 -2.95 3.79
C GLY A 30 -12.93 -2.72 5.18
N ARG A 31 -14.21 -3.05 5.33
CA ARG A 31 -14.89 -2.84 6.62
C ARG A 31 -14.29 -3.67 7.75
N MET A 32 -14.18 -3.09 8.91
CA MET A 32 -13.55 -3.73 10.09
C MET A 32 -14.24 -5.02 10.52
N GLY A 33 -15.54 -5.18 10.32
CA GLY A 33 -16.27 -6.40 10.65
C GLY A 33 -15.72 -7.66 9.97
N LEU A 34 -15.08 -7.53 8.81
CA LEU A 34 -14.41 -8.64 8.13
C LEU A 34 -13.19 -9.17 8.89
N ALA A 35 -12.56 -8.35 9.73
CA ALA A 35 -11.43 -8.77 10.56
C ALA A 35 -11.78 -9.87 11.58
N LEU A 36 -13.07 -10.10 11.83
CA LEU A 36 -13.56 -11.21 12.67
C LEU A 36 -13.58 -12.56 11.93
N THR A 37 -13.32 -12.56 10.61
CA THR A 37 -13.34 -13.78 9.78
C THR A 37 -11.97 -14.45 9.71
N LYS A 38 -11.97 -15.76 9.54
CA LYS A 38 -10.75 -16.57 9.51
C LYS A 38 -9.86 -16.21 8.31
N GLU A 39 -10.44 -16.13 7.12
CA GLU A 39 -9.66 -15.88 5.90
C GLU A 39 -8.99 -14.52 5.91
N TYR A 40 -9.67 -13.49 6.43
CA TYR A 40 -9.06 -12.17 6.64
C TYR A 40 -7.79 -12.26 7.49
N GLN A 41 -7.85 -12.97 8.62
CA GLN A 41 -6.71 -13.15 9.52
C GLN A 41 -5.56 -13.91 8.86
N GLU A 42 -5.87 -14.95 8.06
CA GLU A 42 -4.87 -15.72 7.33
C GLU A 42 -4.18 -14.88 6.25
N GLN A 43 -4.94 -14.08 5.46
CA GLN A 43 -4.40 -13.17 4.45
C GLN A 43 -3.55 -12.07 5.09
N LEU A 44 -4.04 -11.42 6.16
CA LEU A 44 -3.30 -10.38 6.86
C LEU A 44 -2.01 -10.91 7.50
N SER A 45 -2.04 -12.09 8.09
CA SER A 45 -0.86 -12.75 8.64
C SER A 45 0.20 -13.03 7.56
N LEU A 46 -0.21 -13.45 6.35
CA LEU A 46 0.69 -13.64 5.22
C LEU A 46 1.37 -12.32 4.81
N VAL A 47 0.59 -11.25 4.70
CA VAL A 47 1.09 -9.92 4.36
C VAL A 47 2.08 -9.41 5.40
N GLN A 48 1.74 -9.56 6.69
CA GLN A 48 2.62 -9.12 7.79
C GLN A 48 3.92 -9.91 7.86
N LYS A 49 3.89 -11.20 7.57
CA LYS A 49 5.10 -12.04 7.54
C LYS A 49 6.10 -11.62 6.47
N GLU A 50 5.65 -11.27 5.28
CA GLU A 50 6.52 -11.04 4.11
C GLU A 50 6.84 -9.54 3.91
N ILE A 51 5.93 -8.63 4.28
CA ILE A 51 6.07 -7.19 4.08
C ILE A 51 6.21 -6.48 5.43
N GLY A 52 5.27 -6.70 6.37
CA GLY A 52 5.32 -6.16 7.72
C GLY A 52 5.02 -4.66 7.76
N PHE A 53 3.78 -4.31 7.52
CA PHE A 53 3.28 -2.94 7.69
C PHE A 53 3.25 -2.54 9.16
N SER A 54 3.37 -1.24 9.43
CA SER A 54 3.28 -0.70 10.79
C SER A 54 1.87 -0.23 11.16
N HIS A 55 1.05 0.14 10.18
CA HIS A 55 -0.32 0.61 10.39
C HIS A 55 -1.32 -0.09 9.45
N ILE A 56 -2.60 -0.06 9.86
CA ILE A 56 -3.73 -0.54 9.06
C ILE A 56 -4.88 0.44 9.15
N ARG A 57 -5.47 0.82 8.01
CA ARG A 57 -6.62 1.71 7.89
C ARG A 57 -7.79 1.00 7.22
N GLY A 58 -8.99 1.14 7.76
CA GLY A 58 -10.18 0.53 7.18
C GLY A 58 -11.47 1.22 7.57
N HIS A 59 -12.50 0.96 6.78
CA HIS A 59 -13.83 1.53 6.93
C HIS A 59 -14.65 0.91 8.06
N GLY A 60 -15.67 1.65 8.48
CA GLY A 60 -16.77 1.10 9.24
C GLY A 60 -16.49 0.79 10.71
N LEU A 61 -15.60 1.53 11.33
CA LEU A 61 -15.32 1.43 12.77
C LEU A 61 -16.59 1.55 13.63
N PHE A 62 -17.51 2.44 13.25
CA PHE A 62 -18.76 2.67 13.96
C PHE A 62 -19.98 1.99 13.33
N CYS A 63 -19.78 1.13 12.33
CA CYS A 63 -20.90 0.38 11.75
C CYS A 63 -21.51 -0.61 12.76
N ASP A 64 -22.81 -0.90 12.57
CA ASP A 64 -23.58 -1.71 13.51
C ASP A 64 -23.10 -3.17 13.61
N ASP A 65 -22.33 -3.66 12.66
CA ASP A 65 -21.70 -5.00 12.71
C ASP A 65 -20.49 -5.07 13.66
N ILE A 66 -19.85 -3.94 13.98
CA ILE A 66 -18.91 -3.81 15.10
C ILE A 66 -19.66 -3.54 16.40
N GLY A 67 -20.77 -2.78 16.32
CA GLY A 67 -21.72 -2.62 17.39
C GLY A 67 -21.26 -1.77 18.58
N ILE A 68 -20.38 -0.79 18.35
CA ILE A 68 -19.87 0.10 19.41
C ILE A 68 -21.01 0.92 20.03
N TYR A 69 -21.93 1.44 19.21
CA TYR A 69 -23.02 2.31 19.67
C TYR A 69 -24.35 1.58 19.70
N GLN A 70 -25.03 1.69 20.81
CA GLN A 70 -26.39 1.23 21.01
C GLN A 70 -27.18 2.25 21.82
N GLU A 71 -28.50 2.07 21.88
CA GLU A 71 -29.39 2.88 22.73
C GLU A 71 -30.33 2.00 23.53
N THR A 72 -30.55 2.39 24.78
CA THR A 72 -31.60 1.81 25.60
C THR A 72 -32.99 2.09 25.00
N PRO A 73 -34.09 1.42 25.46
CA PRO A 73 -35.43 1.77 25.06
C PRO A 73 -35.80 3.24 25.36
N GLU A 74 -35.18 3.87 26.33
CA GLU A 74 -35.39 5.27 26.73
C GLU A 74 -34.53 6.25 25.88
N GLY A 75 -33.67 5.73 24.99
CA GLY A 75 -32.81 6.51 24.08
C GLY A 75 -31.49 6.98 24.69
N GLU A 76 -31.09 6.39 25.81
CA GLU A 76 -29.76 6.65 26.40
C GLU A 76 -28.67 5.89 25.65
N SER A 77 -27.50 6.52 25.46
CA SER A 77 -26.38 5.91 24.76
C SER A 77 -25.73 4.80 25.58
N GLU A 78 -25.51 3.65 24.95
CA GLU A 78 -24.74 2.52 25.48
C GLU A 78 -23.58 2.18 24.54
N TYR A 79 -22.44 1.77 25.10
CA TYR A 79 -21.24 1.42 24.30
C TYR A 79 -20.83 -0.03 24.55
N ASN A 80 -20.57 -0.75 23.45
CA ASN A 80 -20.10 -2.15 23.48
C ASN A 80 -18.81 -2.29 22.66
N PHE A 81 -17.70 -2.57 23.33
CA PHE A 81 -16.39 -2.68 22.69
C PHE A 81 -15.95 -4.12 22.40
N THR A 82 -16.84 -5.11 22.58
CA THR A 82 -16.48 -6.54 22.47
C THR A 82 -15.85 -6.90 21.11
N TYR A 83 -16.41 -6.43 20.00
CA TYR A 83 -15.87 -6.73 18.66
C TYR A 83 -14.72 -5.82 18.30
N LEU A 84 -14.79 -4.55 18.69
CA LEU A 84 -13.65 -3.63 18.60
C LEU A 84 -12.39 -4.25 19.22
N ASP A 85 -12.48 -4.73 20.45
CA ASP A 85 -11.36 -5.32 21.17
C ASP A 85 -10.75 -6.50 20.42
N ARG A 86 -11.58 -7.39 19.87
CA ARG A 86 -11.10 -8.53 19.07
C ARG A 86 -10.36 -8.09 17.82
N VAL A 87 -10.85 -7.08 17.13
CA VAL A 87 -10.20 -6.52 15.93
C VAL A 87 -8.88 -5.87 16.31
N MET A 88 -8.86 -4.99 17.30
CA MET A 88 -7.66 -4.28 17.73
C MET A 88 -6.60 -5.21 18.32
N ASP A 89 -6.99 -6.18 19.16
CA ASP A 89 -6.07 -7.21 19.68
C ASP A 89 -5.42 -8.00 18.54
N SER A 90 -6.19 -8.33 17.50
CA SER A 90 -5.68 -9.02 16.32
C SER A 90 -4.62 -8.17 15.59
N TYR A 91 -4.89 -6.90 15.34
CA TYR A 91 -3.94 -5.99 14.70
C TYR A 91 -2.66 -5.85 15.53
N ILE A 92 -2.78 -5.57 16.82
CA ILE A 92 -1.62 -5.44 17.72
C ILE A 92 -0.80 -6.75 17.78
N SER A 93 -1.46 -7.91 17.81
CA SER A 93 -0.77 -9.21 17.81
C SER A 93 0.06 -9.46 16.55
N LEU A 94 -0.29 -8.83 15.44
CA LEU A 94 0.44 -8.87 14.17
C LEU A 94 1.43 -7.71 14.01
N GLY A 95 1.62 -6.86 15.04
CA GLY A 95 2.52 -5.72 15.01
C GLY A 95 1.97 -4.49 14.27
N LEU A 96 0.65 -4.46 14.02
CA LEU A 96 -0.04 -3.34 13.36
C LEU A 96 -0.63 -2.37 14.39
N ARG A 97 -0.52 -1.08 14.13
CA ARG A 97 -1.27 -0.02 14.80
C ARG A 97 -2.44 0.42 13.93
N PRO A 98 -3.60 0.70 14.49
CA PRO A 98 -4.68 1.32 13.73
C PRO A 98 -4.30 2.72 13.25
N PHE A 99 -4.60 3.03 12.00
CA PHE A 99 -4.84 4.38 11.51
C PHE A 99 -6.36 4.54 11.53
N LEU A 100 -6.88 5.15 12.59
CA LEU A 100 -8.31 5.14 12.88
C LEU A 100 -9.07 6.05 11.92
N GLU A 101 -9.97 5.50 11.10
CA GLU A 101 -10.98 6.23 10.34
C GLU A 101 -12.27 6.28 11.16
N LEU A 102 -12.69 7.47 11.57
CA LEU A 102 -13.93 7.66 12.33
C LEU A 102 -15.15 7.71 11.40
N GLY A 103 -15.63 6.56 11.01
CA GLY A 103 -16.76 6.33 10.10
C GLY A 103 -17.20 4.85 10.11
N PHE A 104 -18.36 4.43 9.55
CA PHE A 104 -19.45 5.31 9.13
C PHE A 104 -20.44 5.48 10.30
N MET A 105 -21.51 6.28 10.06
CA MET A 105 -22.46 6.63 11.13
C MET A 105 -23.24 5.39 11.62
N PRO A 106 -23.34 5.14 12.95
CA PRO A 106 -24.27 4.13 13.47
C PRO A 106 -25.71 4.45 13.05
N GLN A 107 -26.49 3.44 12.66
CA GLN A 107 -27.84 3.67 12.12
C GLN A 107 -28.75 4.44 13.10
N LYS A 108 -28.68 4.16 14.39
CA LYS A 108 -29.47 4.86 15.42
C LYS A 108 -29.04 6.30 15.69
N MET A 109 -27.79 6.64 15.37
CA MET A 109 -27.26 7.99 15.53
C MET A 109 -27.45 8.84 14.27
N ALA A 110 -27.71 8.23 13.13
CA ALA A 110 -27.80 8.88 11.82
C ALA A 110 -29.00 9.85 11.73
N SER A 111 -28.80 10.98 11.06
CA SER A 111 -29.88 11.95 10.77
C SER A 111 -30.76 11.52 9.60
N GLY A 112 -30.27 10.61 8.76
CA GLY A 112 -30.94 10.14 7.56
C GLY A 112 -30.69 8.66 7.27
N THR A 113 -31.07 8.22 6.06
CA THR A 113 -31.07 6.81 5.67
C THR A 113 -30.16 6.51 4.49
N GLN A 114 -29.38 7.49 4.00
CA GLN A 114 -28.44 7.26 2.93
C GLN A 114 -27.36 6.27 3.38
N THR A 115 -27.09 5.27 2.54
CA THR A 115 -26.07 4.26 2.81
C THR A 115 -25.22 4.01 1.59
N ILE A 116 -23.98 3.55 1.80
CA ILE A 116 -23.06 3.14 0.76
C ILE A 116 -22.66 1.68 0.97
N PHE A 117 -22.18 1.05 -0.10
CA PHE A 117 -21.70 -0.32 -0.15
C PHE A 117 -22.77 -1.39 0.11
N TYR A 118 -22.43 -2.62 -0.20
CA TYR A 118 -23.27 -3.80 0.04
C TYR A 118 -23.69 -3.94 1.53
N TRP A 119 -22.80 -3.62 2.44
CA TRP A 119 -22.98 -3.73 3.89
C TRP A 119 -23.63 -2.49 4.54
N LYS A 120 -24.16 -1.55 3.73
CA LYS A 120 -25.02 -0.46 4.16
C LYS A 120 -24.42 0.50 5.21
N GLY A 121 -23.15 0.90 5.05
CA GLY A 121 -22.56 1.97 5.85
C GLY A 121 -23.38 3.26 5.70
N ASN A 122 -23.86 3.85 6.80
CA ASN A 122 -24.66 5.07 6.75
C ASN A 122 -23.76 6.30 6.58
N THR A 123 -24.09 7.15 5.60
CA THR A 123 -23.27 8.29 5.17
C THR A 123 -23.93 9.65 5.42
N THR A 124 -24.89 9.68 6.35
CA THR A 124 -25.54 10.92 6.77
C THR A 124 -24.89 11.50 8.02
N PRO A 125 -25.02 12.82 8.28
CA PRO A 125 -24.55 13.43 9.52
C PRO A 125 -25.18 12.81 10.77
N PRO A 126 -24.58 13.01 11.96
CA PRO A 126 -25.21 12.58 13.21
C PRO A 126 -26.45 13.43 13.51
N ALA A 127 -27.54 12.80 13.96
CA ALA A 127 -28.71 13.51 14.48
C ALA A 127 -28.39 14.32 15.76
N SER A 128 -27.35 13.91 16.48
CA SER A 128 -26.85 14.61 17.67
C SER A 128 -25.33 14.62 17.71
N TYR A 129 -24.73 15.79 17.52
CA TYR A 129 -23.28 15.98 17.64
C TYR A 129 -22.75 15.68 19.04
N LYS A 130 -23.58 15.91 20.08
CA LYS A 130 -23.20 15.52 21.43
C LYS A 130 -23.06 14.00 21.58
N LYS A 131 -24.01 13.21 21.10
CA LYS A 131 -23.92 11.74 21.14
C LYS A 131 -22.73 11.23 20.33
N TRP A 132 -22.45 11.86 19.17
CA TRP A 132 -21.28 11.56 18.36
C TRP A 132 -19.97 11.79 19.10
N THR A 133 -19.77 12.96 19.68
CA THR A 133 -18.54 13.28 20.44
C THR A 133 -18.43 12.44 21.71
N ASP A 134 -19.53 12.14 22.40
CA ASP A 134 -19.56 11.23 23.55
C ASP A 134 -19.10 9.81 23.14
N MET A 135 -19.55 9.31 21.99
CA MET A 135 -19.12 8.00 21.45
C MET A 135 -17.62 8.00 21.09
N VAL A 136 -17.13 9.03 20.38
CA VAL A 136 -15.70 9.15 20.03
C VAL A 136 -14.82 9.20 21.27
N THR A 137 -15.23 9.98 22.28
CA THR A 137 -14.46 10.07 23.54
C THR A 137 -14.53 8.78 24.36
N ALA A 138 -15.67 8.09 24.38
CA ALA A 138 -15.80 6.78 25.01
C ALA A 138 -14.90 5.74 24.34
N LEU A 139 -14.87 5.71 22.99
CA LEU A 139 -13.96 4.85 22.21
C LEU A 139 -12.49 5.09 22.59
N LEU A 140 -12.01 6.34 22.52
CA LEU A 140 -10.61 6.65 22.78
C LEU A 140 -10.22 6.41 24.25
N SER A 141 -11.12 6.69 25.19
CA SER A 141 -10.90 6.38 26.61
C SER A 141 -10.76 4.87 26.82
N HIS A 142 -11.64 4.06 26.22
CA HIS A 142 -11.57 2.60 26.28
C HIS A 142 -10.25 2.06 25.68
N LEU A 143 -9.85 2.57 24.52
CA LEU A 143 -8.59 2.17 23.87
C LEU A 143 -7.37 2.54 24.75
N CYS A 144 -7.37 3.73 25.37
CA CYS A 144 -6.31 4.14 26.30
C CYS A 144 -6.26 3.27 27.57
N GLU A 145 -7.40 2.86 28.10
CA GLU A 145 -7.46 1.93 29.24
C GLU A 145 -6.91 0.55 28.86
N ARG A 146 -7.18 0.08 27.63
CA ARG A 146 -6.76 -1.25 27.17
C ARG A 146 -5.30 -1.31 26.73
N TYR A 147 -4.82 -0.34 25.97
CA TYR A 147 -3.51 -0.34 25.31
C TYR A 147 -2.53 0.69 25.84
N THR A 148 -2.88 1.42 26.86
CA THR A 148 -2.21 2.58 27.45
C THR A 148 -2.36 3.87 26.62
N THR A 149 -2.44 4.99 27.32
CA THR A 149 -2.54 6.31 26.66
C THR A 149 -1.32 6.59 25.77
N ASP A 150 -0.11 6.27 26.24
CA ASP A 150 1.14 6.53 25.52
C ASP A 150 1.24 5.74 24.19
N GLU A 151 0.60 4.58 24.09
CA GLU A 151 0.48 3.85 22.83
C GLU A 151 -0.59 4.49 21.91
N VAL A 152 -1.81 4.72 22.44
CA VAL A 152 -2.95 5.13 21.60
C VAL A 152 -2.80 6.56 21.05
N VAL A 153 -2.12 7.47 21.75
CA VAL A 153 -1.83 8.83 21.23
C VAL A 153 -0.90 8.81 20.01
N THR A 154 -0.24 7.70 19.73
CA THR A 154 0.58 7.52 18.51
C THR A 154 -0.22 7.07 17.29
N TRP A 155 -1.47 6.66 17.48
CA TRP A 155 -2.34 6.20 16.40
C TRP A 155 -2.95 7.40 15.68
N PRO A 156 -2.72 7.58 14.36
CA PRO A 156 -3.35 8.68 13.64
C PRO A 156 -4.88 8.49 13.59
N ILE A 157 -5.61 9.59 13.73
CA ILE A 157 -7.09 9.62 13.71
C ILE A 157 -7.54 10.48 12.55
N GLU A 158 -8.20 9.86 11.59
CA GLU A 158 -8.81 10.49 10.41
C GLU A 158 -10.30 10.64 10.61
N VAL A 159 -10.82 11.84 10.42
CA VAL A 159 -12.25 12.09 10.60
C VAL A 159 -12.98 11.89 9.28
N TRP A 160 -13.74 10.79 9.17
CA TRP A 160 -14.54 10.41 8.02
C TRP A 160 -13.73 9.87 6.82
N ASN A 161 -14.45 9.57 5.70
CA ASN A 161 -13.92 9.10 4.42
C ASN A 161 -14.61 9.81 3.25
N GLU A 162 -13.85 10.38 2.33
CA GLU A 162 -14.29 10.99 1.06
C GLU A 162 -15.54 11.89 1.15
N PRO A 163 -15.55 12.87 2.06
CA PRO A 163 -16.73 13.75 2.25
C PRO A 163 -17.02 14.63 1.02
N ASN A 164 -16.11 14.68 0.06
CA ASN A 164 -16.27 15.37 -1.21
C ASN A 164 -17.10 14.59 -2.24
N LEU A 165 -17.48 13.35 -1.93
CA LEU A 165 -18.35 12.52 -2.77
C LEU A 165 -19.73 12.38 -2.15
N PRO A 166 -20.82 12.68 -2.91
CA PRO A 166 -22.18 12.66 -2.35
C PRO A 166 -22.65 11.25 -1.92
N GLY A 167 -21.97 10.19 -2.38
CA GLY A 167 -22.22 8.82 -1.92
C GLY A 167 -21.62 8.53 -0.54
N PHE A 168 -20.51 9.15 -0.18
CA PHE A 168 -19.78 8.94 1.08
C PHE A 168 -20.14 9.98 2.16
N TRP A 169 -20.70 11.10 1.79
CA TRP A 169 -21.23 12.13 2.70
C TRP A 169 -22.44 12.77 2.05
N GLU A 170 -23.57 12.80 2.76
CA GLU A 170 -24.84 13.25 2.20
C GLU A 170 -24.70 14.63 1.52
N ASN A 171 -25.05 14.69 0.22
CA ASN A 171 -24.92 15.87 -0.65
C ASN A 171 -23.49 16.41 -0.82
N ALA A 172 -22.45 15.73 -0.38
CA ALA A 172 -21.08 16.27 -0.27
C ALA A 172 -21.07 17.65 0.43
N ASP A 173 -21.88 17.80 1.48
CA ASP A 173 -22.08 19.05 2.22
C ASP A 173 -20.82 19.44 2.99
N MET A 174 -19.99 20.29 2.39
CA MET A 174 -18.71 20.73 2.94
C MET A 174 -18.87 21.46 4.30
N PRO A 175 -19.78 22.44 4.46
CA PRO A 175 -20.03 23.06 5.75
C PRO A 175 -20.40 22.07 6.87
N GLU A 176 -21.27 21.11 6.57
CA GLU A 176 -21.69 20.10 7.56
C GLU A 176 -20.54 19.13 7.87
N TYR A 177 -19.69 18.77 6.89
CA TYR A 177 -18.47 18.02 7.15
C TYR A 177 -17.48 18.80 8.03
N PHE A 178 -17.26 20.07 7.75
CA PHE A 178 -16.36 20.88 8.59
C PHE A 178 -16.86 21.03 10.02
N LYS A 179 -18.16 21.08 10.23
CA LYS A 179 -18.75 21.04 11.57
C LYS A 179 -18.53 19.69 12.26
N LEU A 180 -18.67 18.56 11.53
CA LEU A 180 -18.32 17.23 12.05
C LEU A 180 -16.85 17.18 12.45
N PHE A 181 -15.96 17.60 11.56
CA PHE A 181 -14.52 17.62 11.79
C PHE A 181 -14.18 18.45 13.04
N HIS A 182 -14.64 19.69 13.11
CA HIS A 182 -14.33 20.63 14.20
C HIS A 182 -14.80 20.11 15.56
N THR A 183 -16.06 19.69 15.64
CA THR A 183 -16.58 19.17 16.91
C THR A 183 -15.89 17.90 17.36
N THR A 184 -15.48 17.05 16.41
CA THR A 184 -14.71 15.82 16.69
C THR A 184 -13.29 16.17 17.15
N PHE A 185 -12.62 17.06 16.43
CA PHE A 185 -11.27 17.55 16.76
C PHE A 185 -11.21 18.11 18.17
N ASP A 186 -12.13 19.02 18.52
CA ASP A 186 -12.19 19.63 19.85
C ASP A 186 -12.40 18.60 20.97
N ALA A 187 -13.30 17.63 20.74
CA ALA A 187 -13.57 16.58 21.69
C ALA A 187 -12.34 15.69 21.95
N ILE A 188 -11.63 15.32 20.89
CA ILE A 188 -10.42 14.50 20.97
C ILE A 188 -9.28 15.28 21.64
N LYS A 189 -9.01 16.51 21.22
CA LYS A 189 -7.94 17.35 21.79
C LYS A 189 -8.19 17.74 23.24
N LYS A 190 -9.45 17.83 23.64
CA LYS A 190 -9.84 18.05 25.03
C LYS A 190 -9.61 16.80 25.90
N LEU A 191 -9.75 15.60 25.35
CA LEU A 191 -9.46 14.35 26.05
C LEU A 191 -7.95 14.22 26.34
N ASP A 192 -7.12 14.37 25.30
CA ASP A 192 -5.66 14.48 25.40
C ASP A 192 -5.11 15.22 24.17
N SER A 193 -4.39 16.31 24.38
CA SER A 193 -3.84 17.14 23.29
C SER A 193 -2.77 16.45 22.44
N ARG A 194 -2.23 15.32 22.89
CA ARG A 194 -1.23 14.52 22.17
C ARG A 194 -1.81 13.68 21.04
N PHE A 195 -3.12 13.42 21.02
CA PHE A 195 -3.74 12.69 19.89
C PHE A 195 -3.45 13.36 18.56
N LEU A 196 -3.11 12.56 17.56
CA LEU A 196 -2.86 13.02 16.19
C LEU A 196 -4.18 12.98 15.39
N VAL A 197 -4.70 14.14 15.02
CA VAL A 197 -6.00 14.26 14.35
C VAL A 197 -5.87 15.01 13.03
N GLY A 198 -6.41 14.43 11.95
CA GLY A 198 -6.38 15.02 10.61
C GLY A 198 -7.57 14.59 9.74
N GLY A 199 -7.52 15.01 8.51
CA GLY A 199 -8.50 14.82 7.44
C GLY A 199 -8.08 15.64 6.21
N PRO A 200 -8.95 15.88 5.24
CA PRO A 200 -10.35 15.45 5.12
C PRO A 200 -10.56 14.15 4.35
N ALA A 201 -9.54 13.36 4.03
CA ALA A 201 -9.60 12.09 3.30
C ALA A 201 -10.34 12.20 1.95
N VAL A 202 -10.09 13.24 1.19
CA VAL A 202 -10.79 13.48 -0.07
C VAL A 202 -10.27 12.60 -1.21
N CYS A 203 -11.13 12.19 -2.12
CA CYS A 203 -10.67 11.59 -3.37
C CYS A 203 -9.92 12.64 -4.20
N GLY A 204 -8.91 12.20 -4.97
CA GLY A 204 -8.05 13.09 -5.76
C GLY A 204 -8.78 13.91 -6.81
N GLY A 205 -8.11 14.99 -7.27
CA GLY A 205 -8.63 15.89 -8.29
C GLY A 205 -9.56 17.00 -7.77
N THR A 206 -9.78 17.07 -6.46
CA THR A 206 -10.60 18.13 -5.83
C THR A 206 -9.80 19.02 -4.89
N ASP A 207 -8.49 18.95 -4.92
CA ASP A 207 -7.57 19.56 -3.96
C ASP A 207 -7.73 21.08 -3.88
N GLU A 208 -7.83 21.77 -5.03
CA GLU A 208 -8.01 23.23 -5.09
C GLU A 208 -9.30 23.72 -4.43
N VAL A 209 -10.31 22.88 -4.35
CA VAL A 209 -11.58 23.23 -3.68
C VAL A 209 -11.57 22.72 -2.25
N TRP A 210 -11.39 21.40 -2.05
CA TRP A 210 -11.59 20.80 -0.74
C TRP A 210 -10.41 20.96 0.21
N ILE A 211 -9.17 20.71 -0.24
CA ILE A 211 -8.00 20.86 0.62
C ILE A 211 -7.80 22.34 0.94
N ARG A 212 -7.92 23.23 -0.04
CA ARG A 212 -7.80 24.68 0.21
C ARG A 212 -8.85 25.17 1.21
N SER A 213 -10.14 24.84 1.00
CA SER A 213 -11.21 25.23 1.92
C SER A 213 -11.04 24.63 3.31
N PHE A 214 -10.54 23.39 3.42
CA PHE A 214 -10.24 22.76 4.69
C PHE A 214 -9.13 23.50 5.44
N MET A 215 -8.05 23.87 4.76
CA MET A 215 -6.95 24.62 5.38
C MET A 215 -7.39 26.03 5.78
N GLU A 216 -8.19 26.73 4.96
CA GLU A 216 -8.79 28.03 5.29
C GLU A 216 -9.69 27.94 6.53
N TYR A 217 -10.50 26.86 6.60
CA TYR A 217 -11.37 26.60 7.76
C TYR A 217 -10.54 26.36 9.03
N CYS A 218 -9.49 25.53 8.94
CA CYS A 218 -8.62 25.27 10.08
C CYS A 218 -7.89 26.52 10.56
N GLU A 219 -7.39 27.36 9.64
CA GLU A 219 -6.74 28.62 9.99
C GLU A 219 -7.72 29.61 10.66
N THR A 220 -8.91 29.79 10.08
CA THR A 220 -9.93 30.70 10.59
C THR A 220 -10.46 30.31 11.96
N ASN A 221 -10.57 29.02 12.26
CA ASN A 221 -11.10 28.48 13.51
C ASN A 221 -10.02 28.06 14.50
N ASP A 222 -8.76 28.39 14.24
CA ASP A 222 -7.60 28.07 15.11
C ASP A 222 -7.39 26.58 15.37
N LEU A 223 -7.76 25.71 14.44
CA LEU A 223 -7.58 24.26 14.56
C LEU A 223 -6.14 23.87 14.20
N ALA A 224 -5.37 23.41 15.16
CA ALA A 224 -4.01 22.92 14.96
C ALA A 224 -4.04 21.44 14.54
N VAL A 225 -4.47 21.16 13.30
CA VAL A 225 -4.48 19.81 12.74
C VAL A 225 -3.05 19.26 12.65
N ASP A 226 -2.91 17.95 12.86
CA ASP A 226 -1.60 17.29 12.92
C ASP A 226 -1.13 16.78 11.54
N PHE A 227 -2.06 16.53 10.62
CA PHE A 227 -1.78 16.06 9.27
C PHE A 227 -2.98 16.33 8.34
N VAL A 228 -2.72 16.21 7.04
CA VAL A 228 -3.74 16.23 5.99
C VAL A 228 -3.81 14.86 5.32
N THR A 229 -5.00 14.42 4.93
CA THR A 229 -5.21 13.15 4.22
C THR A 229 -5.93 13.33 2.91
N ARG A 230 -5.58 12.49 1.92
CA ARG A 230 -6.24 12.37 0.63
C ARG A 230 -6.01 11.00 0.02
N HIS A 231 -6.76 10.69 -1.05
CA HIS A 231 -6.62 9.46 -1.82
C HIS A 231 -5.91 9.72 -3.16
N HIS A 232 -5.34 8.64 -3.74
CA HIS A 232 -4.57 8.74 -4.98
C HIS A 232 -4.83 7.51 -5.87
N TYR A 233 -5.77 7.64 -6.78
CA TYR A 233 -6.08 6.66 -7.81
C TYR A 233 -5.70 7.21 -9.18
N THR A 234 -5.16 6.36 -10.06
CA THR A 234 -4.50 6.78 -11.31
C THR A 234 -5.12 6.09 -12.52
N SER A 235 -6.45 6.09 -12.59
CA SER A 235 -7.20 5.56 -13.73
C SER A 235 -8.21 6.56 -14.27
N GLU A 236 -8.45 6.47 -15.58
CA GLU A 236 -9.62 7.05 -16.20
C GLU A 236 -10.92 6.39 -15.69
N PRO A 237 -12.09 7.03 -15.87
CA PRO A 237 -13.35 6.44 -15.47
C PRO A 237 -13.56 5.04 -16.05
N PRO A 238 -14.00 4.05 -15.25
CA PRO A 238 -14.12 2.67 -15.67
C PRO A 238 -15.24 2.46 -16.70
N LYS A 239 -15.04 1.48 -17.57
CA LYS A 239 -16.05 0.97 -18.51
C LYS A 239 -16.51 -0.40 -18.01
N THR A 240 -17.75 -0.51 -17.55
CA THR A 240 -18.31 -1.75 -17.02
C THR A 240 -18.73 -2.69 -18.14
N GLN A 241 -18.32 -3.96 -18.05
CA GLN A 241 -18.73 -5.06 -18.92
C GLN A 241 -19.06 -6.30 -18.06
N GLY A 242 -20.32 -6.67 -18.00
CA GLY A 242 -20.79 -7.74 -17.12
C GLY A 242 -20.55 -7.38 -15.65
N HIS A 243 -19.84 -8.24 -14.94
CA HIS A 243 -19.48 -8.04 -13.53
C HIS A 243 -18.16 -7.28 -13.33
N TYR A 244 -17.46 -6.92 -14.40
CA TYR A 244 -16.11 -6.36 -14.34
C TYR A 244 -16.08 -4.92 -14.85
N SER A 245 -15.16 -4.17 -14.32
CA SER A 245 -14.87 -2.80 -14.74
C SER A 245 -13.47 -2.73 -15.32
N TYR A 246 -13.37 -2.25 -16.55
CA TYR A 246 -12.09 -2.08 -17.24
C TYR A 246 -11.72 -0.60 -17.27
N ILE A 247 -10.45 -0.31 -17.03
CA ILE A 247 -9.91 1.06 -16.98
C ILE A 247 -8.82 1.27 -18.04
N GLU A 248 -8.57 2.54 -18.32
CA GLU A 248 -7.34 3.01 -18.93
C GLU A 248 -6.50 3.67 -17.84
N LEU A 249 -5.20 3.35 -17.76
CA LEU A 249 -4.30 3.96 -16.80
C LEU A 249 -3.99 5.40 -17.19
N MET A 250 -4.02 6.30 -16.23
CA MET A 250 -3.52 7.67 -16.39
C MET A 250 -1.99 7.69 -16.55
N ASP A 251 -1.47 8.82 -17.05
CA ASP A 251 -0.03 9.06 -16.93
C ASP A 251 0.33 9.21 -15.45
N PRO A 252 1.32 8.45 -14.93
CA PRO A 252 1.74 8.59 -13.54
C PRO A 252 2.16 10.02 -13.18
N GLU A 253 2.74 10.76 -14.13
CA GLU A 253 3.20 12.14 -13.90
C GLU A 253 2.03 13.10 -13.63
N ASP A 254 0.85 12.88 -14.23
CA ASP A 254 -0.36 13.66 -13.92
C ASP A 254 -0.79 13.45 -12.47
N GLY A 255 -0.69 12.20 -11.98
CA GLY A 255 -0.97 11.86 -10.59
C GLY A 255 0.01 12.52 -9.61
N PHE A 256 1.30 12.49 -9.91
CA PHE A 256 2.32 13.16 -9.09
C PHE A 256 2.18 14.69 -9.11
N ALA A 257 1.82 15.28 -10.25
CA ALA A 257 1.53 16.72 -10.33
C ALA A 257 0.36 17.11 -9.41
N ASN A 258 -0.69 16.27 -9.34
CA ASN A 258 -1.80 16.48 -8.41
C ASN A 258 -1.37 16.39 -6.93
N LEU A 259 -0.47 15.48 -6.58
CA LEU A 259 0.09 15.39 -5.23
C LEU A 259 0.93 16.63 -4.89
N HIS A 260 1.73 17.09 -5.84
CA HIS A 260 2.51 18.32 -5.68
C HIS A 260 1.61 19.54 -5.45
N THR A 261 0.49 19.65 -6.19
CA THR A 261 -0.53 20.69 -5.96
C THR A 261 -1.06 20.68 -4.52
N THR A 262 -1.33 19.48 -3.95
CA THR A 262 -1.73 19.38 -2.54
C THR A 262 -0.67 19.96 -1.61
N ARG A 263 0.60 19.66 -1.84
CA ARG A 263 1.74 20.20 -1.07
C ARG A 263 1.81 21.71 -1.17
N GLU A 264 1.70 22.27 -2.39
CA GLU A 264 1.71 23.71 -2.62
C GLU A 264 0.56 24.44 -1.92
N ILE A 265 -0.65 23.87 -1.96
CA ILE A 265 -1.81 24.41 -1.25
C ILE A 265 -1.53 24.52 0.24
N ILE A 266 -1.10 23.41 0.88
CA ILE A 266 -0.84 23.40 2.32
C ILE A 266 0.29 24.38 2.69
N ASP A 267 1.37 24.40 1.91
CA ASP A 267 2.53 25.26 2.16
C ASP A 267 2.24 26.75 1.90
N SER A 268 1.14 27.08 1.19
CA SER A 268 0.68 28.45 1.03
C SER A 268 0.13 29.08 2.32
N PHE A 269 -0.19 28.23 3.33
CA PHE A 269 -0.58 28.66 4.67
C PHE A 269 0.62 28.62 5.61
N PRO A 270 1.19 29.76 6.03
CA PRO A 270 2.44 29.78 6.81
C PRO A 270 2.40 28.94 8.09
N ARG A 271 1.23 28.88 8.74
CA ARG A 271 1.00 28.09 9.95
C ARG A 271 1.14 26.58 9.72
N PHE A 272 0.76 26.11 8.54
CA PHE A 272 0.67 24.70 8.17
C PHE A 272 1.79 24.23 7.23
N LYS A 273 2.75 25.09 6.95
CA LYS A 273 3.86 24.77 6.05
C LYS A 273 4.62 23.54 6.54
N GLY A 274 4.76 22.54 5.67
CA GLY A 274 5.44 21.29 5.99
C GLY A 274 4.58 20.29 6.77
N LEU A 275 3.28 20.55 6.97
CA LEU A 275 2.37 19.61 7.63
C LEU A 275 2.38 18.26 6.91
N PRO A 276 2.45 17.12 7.61
CA PRO A 276 2.43 15.80 6.99
C PRO A 276 1.22 15.58 6.10
N ILE A 277 1.43 14.98 4.92
CA ILE A 277 0.35 14.50 4.05
C ILE A 277 0.38 12.97 4.07
N HIS A 278 -0.73 12.35 4.43
CA HIS A 278 -0.91 10.92 4.33
C HIS A 278 -1.86 10.60 3.17
N ILE A 279 -1.39 9.79 2.23
CA ILE A 279 -2.25 9.21 1.20
C ILE A 279 -2.87 7.97 1.81
N THR A 280 -4.09 8.10 2.32
CA THR A 280 -4.75 7.06 3.10
C THR A 280 -5.39 5.96 2.25
N GLU A 281 -5.49 6.18 0.93
CA GLU A 281 -5.78 5.16 -0.07
C GLU A 281 -5.05 5.45 -1.38
N PHE A 282 -4.43 4.42 -1.97
CA PHE A 282 -3.96 4.47 -3.36
C PHE A 282 -4.02 3.10 -4.03
N ASN A 283 -4.29 3.10 -5.31
CA ASN A 283 -4.19 1.96 -6.22
C ASN A 283 -4.23 2.48 -7.67
N THR A 284 -4.19 1.60 -8.67
CA THR A 284 -4.44 1.95 -10.07
C THR A 284 -5.91 2.35 -10.28
N SER A 285 -6.85 1.54 -9.81
CA SER A 285 -8.29 1.78 -9.94
C SER A 285 -8.98 1.91 -8.60
N TYR A 286 -10.08 2.67 -8.57
CA TYR A 286 -10.94 2.87 -7.40
C TYR A 286 -12.18 1.95 -7.40
N VAL A 287 -12.23 0.91 -8.24
CA VAL A 287 -13.35 -0.04 -8.26
C VAL A 287 -12.91 -1.45 -7.90
N PRO A 288 -13.67 -2.18 -7.04
CA PRO A 288 -13.26 -3.45 -6.44
C PRO A 288 -13.41 -4.68 -7.36
N ASN A 289 -13.68 -4.48 -8.64
CA ASN A 289 -13.89 -5.52 -9.65
C ASN A 289 -13.15 -5.20 -10.95
N CYS A 290 -11.96 -4.61 -10.84
CA CYS A 290 -11.13 -4.21 -11.97
C CYS A 290 -10.01 -5.24 -12.22
N PRO A 291 -10.06 -6.05 -13.29
CA PRO A 291 -9.13 -7.15 -13.53
C PRO A 291 -7.65 -6.76 -13.57
N ILE A 292 -7.32 -5.48 -13.77
CA ILE A 292 -5.93 -5.01 -13.74
C ILE A 292 -5.24 -5.34 -12.41
N HIS A 293 -5.97 -5.30 -11.30
CA HIS A 293 -5.43 -5.55 -9.96
C HIS A 293 -4.83 -6.96 -9.79
N ASP A 294 -5.25 -7.91 -10.64
CA ASP A 294 -4.77 -9.30 -10.60
C ASP A 294 -3.54 -9.54 -11.48
N THR A 295 -3.06 -8.51 -12.21
CA THR A 295 -2.06 -8.63 -13.27
C THR A 295 -0.66 -8.18 -12.87
N ASN A 296 0.35 -8.63 -13.64
CA ASN A 296 1.71 -8.08 -13.59
C ASN A 296 1.79 -6.63 -14.08
N GLN A 297 0.85 -6.15 -14.90
CA GLN A 297 0.77 -4.74 -15.29
C GLN A 297 0.55 -3.85 -14.06
N ASN A 298 -0.35 -4.26 -13.16
CA ASN A 298 -0.53 -3.57 -11.88
C ASN A 298 0.76 -3.54 -11.08
N ALA A 299 1.47 -4.67 -10.99
CA ALA A 299 2.72 -4.77 -10.24
C ALA A 299 3.79 -3.79 -10.74
N ALA A 300 3.97 -3.69 -12.07
CA ALA A 300 4.95 -2.79 -12.67
C ALA A 300 4.54 -1.30 -12.54
N TYR A 301 3.25 -0.99 -12.74
CA TYR A 301 2.74 0.37 -12.57
C TYR A 301 2.86 0.84 -11.12
N ILE A 302 2.53 -0.02 -10.15
CA ILE A 302 2.70 0.27 -8.73
C ILE A 302 4.18 0.39 -8.35
N ALA A 303 5.10 -0.37 -8.97
CA ALA A 303 6.54 -0.17 -8.75
C ALA A 303 6.98 1.25 -9.11
N HIS A 304 6.48 1.79 -10.22
CA HIS A 304 6.72 3.18 -10.60
C HIS A 304 6.11 4.16 -9.57
N GLN A 305 4.87 3.94 -9.12
CA GLN A 305 4.24 4.75 -8.08
C GLN A 305 5.09 4.76 -6.79
N LEU A 306 5.48 3.59 -6.29
CA LEU A 306 6.28 3.47 -5.06
C LEU A 306 7.65 4.15 -5.15
N SER A 307 8.21 4.29 -6.35
CA SER A 307 9.47 5.00 -6.54
C SER A 307 9.38 6.51 -6.31
N ARG A 308 8.17 7.09 -6.42
CA ARG A 308 7.91 8.53 -6.36
C ARG A 308 7.03 8.94 -5.17
N LEU A 309 6.12 8.06 -4.73
CA LEU A 309 5.37 8.29 -3.51
C LEU A 309 6.31 8.47 -2.31
N GLY A 310 6.09 9.55 -1.55
CA GLY A 310 6.99 10.00 -0.49
C GLY A 310 7.81 11.25 -0.86
N ASP A 311 7.84 11.67 -2.13
CA ASP A 311 8.51 12.91 -2.53
C ASP A 311 7.75 14.13 -1.98
N ASP A 312 6.42 14.16 -2.07
CA ASP A 312 5.54 15.25 -1.60
C ASP A 312 4.67 14.88 -0.37
N ASN A 313 4.73 13.64 0.11
CA ASN A 313 3.89 13.13 1.20
C ASN A 313 4.69 12.31 2.22
N GLU A 314 4.17 12.21 3.46
CA GLU A 314 4.82 11.48 4.56
C GLU A 314 4.62 9.97 4.45
N SER A 315 3.44 9.52 4.08
CA SER A 315 3.12 8.10 3.93
C SER A 315 2.05 7.84 2.89
N TYR A 316 1.90 6.55 2.56
CA TYR A 316 0.87 6.08 1.65
C TYR A 316 0.37 4.69 2.07
N SER A 317 -0.92 4.43 1.82
CA SER A 317 -1.61 3.19 2.17
C SER A 317 -2.21 2.56 0.93
N TYR A 318 -1.71 1.39 0.54
CA TYR A 318 -2.29 0.65 -0.58
C TYR A 318 -3.67 0.12 -0.23
N TRP A 319 -4.64 0.32 -1.11
CA TRP A 319 -6.00 -0.16 -0.99
C TRP A 319 -6.20 -1.41 -1.84
N THR A 320 -6.16 -2.64 -1.28
CA THR A 320 -6.08 -3.09 0.11
C THR A 320 -5.08 -4.25 0.29
N PHE A 321 -4.95 -4.82 1.52
CA PHE A 321 -4.06 -5.95 1.75
C PHE A 321 -4.56 -7.27 1.16
N GLY A 322 -5.90 -7.47 1.08
CA GLY A 322 -6.49 -8.73 0.67
C GLY A 322 -7.87 -8.60 0.06
N ASP A 323 -8.26 -9.62 -0.70
CA ASP A 323 -9.53 -9.69 -1.42
C ASP A 323 -10.69 -10.21 -0.55
N VAL A 324 -10.52 -10.34 0.75
CA VAL A 324 -11.64 -10.42 1.69
C VAL A 324 -12.24 -9.01 1.80
N PHE A 325 -13.10 -8.70 0.85
CA PHE A 325 -13.57 -7.36 0.58
C PHE A 325 -14.98 -7.39 -0.03
N GLU A 326 -15.93 -6.56 0.44
CA GLU A 326 -17.36 -6.73 0.16
C GLU A 326 -18.09 -5.43 -0.22
N GLU A 327 -17.45 -4.46 -0.87
CA GLU A 327 -18.15 -3.21 -1.25
C GLU A 327 -19.30 -3.44 -2.22
N PHE A 328 -19.10 -4.29 -3.23
CA PHE A 328 -20.12 -4.65 -4.22
C PHE A 328 -20.77 -6.02 -3.95
N GLY A 329 -20.47 -6.62 -2.81
CA GLY A 329 -20.93 -7.93 -2.40
C GLY A 329 -19.79 -8.93 -2.25
N VAL A 330 -20.13 -10.20 -2.02
CA VAL A 330 -19.15 -11.27 -1.86
C VAL A 330 -18.58 -11.65 -3.23
N PRO A 331 -17.25 -11.71 -3.39
CA PRO A 331 -16.62 -12.07 -4.66
C PRO A 331 -16.97 -13.46 -5.16
N PHE A 332 -17.12 -13.63 -6.49
CA PHE A 332 -17.48 -14.90 -7.10
C PHE A 332 -16.32 -15.88 -7.29
N THR A 333 -15.10 -15.34 -7.45
CA THR A 333 -13.91 -16.11 -7.86
C THR A 333 -12.68 -15.61 -7.09
N PRO A 334 -11.59 -16.40 -7.02
CA PRO A 334 -10.32 -15.92 -6.45
C PRO A 334 -9.78 -14.68 -7.18
N PHE A 335 -9.88 -14.66 -8.51
CA PHE A 335 -9.44 -13.53 -9.35
C PHE A 335 -10.66 -12.84 -9.94
N HIS A 336 -11.10 -11.80 -9.29
CA HIS A 336 -12.28 -11.00 -9.66
C HIS A 336 -11.93 -9.51 -9.85
N GLY A 337 -10.63 -9.18 -9.89
CA GLY A 337 -10.17 -7.80 -9.96
C GLY A 337 -10.27 -7.05 -8.64
N GLY A 338 -10.26 -7.75 -7.52
CA GLY A 338 -10.24 -7.16 -6.18
C GLY A 338 -8.99 -6.32 -5.92
N PHE A 339 -9.08 -5.38 -5.02
CA PHE A 339 -7.98 -4.45 -4.69
C PHE A 339 -6.76 -5.12 -4.05
N GLY A 340 -6.94 -6.29 -3.44
CA GLY A 340 -6.00 -6.90 -2.53
C GLY A 340 -4.63 -7.22 -3.12
N LEU A 341 -3.61 -7.18 -2.27
CA LEU A 341 -2.30 -7.79 -2.55
C LEU A 341 -2.40 -9.32 -2.58
N VAL A 342 -3.39 -9.88 -1.87
CA VAL A 342 -3.63 -11.33 -1.72
C VAL A 342 -5.04 -11.64 -2.21
N ALA A 343 -5.17 -12.55 -3.16
CA ALA A 343 -6.45 -13.06 -3.63
C ALA A 343 -7.04 -14.08 -2.65
N ASN A 344 -8.38 -14.31 -2.74
CA ASN A 344 -9.07 -15.31 -1.94
C ASN A 344 -8.43 -16.70 -2.08
N GLY A 345 -8.36 -17.43 -0.98
CA GLY A 345 -7.54 -18.64 -0.89
C GLY A 345 -6.09 -18.37 -0.46
N CYS A 346 -5.75 -17.17 0.00
CA CYS A 346 -4.40 -16.76 0.39
C CYS A 346 -3.37 -16.92 -0.75
N ILE A 347 -3.69 -16.42 -1.94
CA ILE A 347 -2.85 -16.47 -3.14
C ILE A 347 -2.22 -15.09 -3.34
N PRO A 348 -0.89 -14.90 -3.16
CA PRO A 348 -0.24 -13.62 -3.46
C PRO A 348 -0.42 -13.24 -4.93
N LYS A 349 -0.80 -11.99 -5.19
CA LYS A 349 -0.84 -11.43 -6.54
C LYS A 349 0.53 -10.86 -6.94
N PRO A 350 0.78 -10.58 -8.22
CA PRO A 350 2.04 -9.98 -8.66
C PRO A 350 2.45 -8.73 -7.86
N THR A 351 1.51 -7.83 -7.57
CA THR A 351 1.73 -6.59 -6.81
C THR A 351 2.21 -6.83 -5.37
N PHE A 352 1.82 -7.93 -4.73
CA PHE A 352 2.33 -8.33 -3.41
C PHE A 352 3.86 -8.37 -3.38
N TRP A 353 4.48 -8.91 -4.42
CA TRP A 353 5.93 -9.02 -4.52
C TRP A 353 6.60 -7.68 -4.81
N THR A 354 5.93 -6.78 -5.52
CA THR A 354 6.41 -5.40 -5.66
C THR A 354 6.62 -4.77 -4.28
N PHE A 355 5.63 -4.87 -3.40
CA PHE A 355 5.76 -4.37 -2.02
C PHE A 355 6.86 -5.08 -1.24
N ALA A 356 6.95 -6.42 -1.33
CA ALA A 356 7.99 -7.19 -0.68
C ALA A 356 9.40 -6.80 -1.18
N PHE A 357 9.56 -6.50 -2.48
CA PHE A 357 10.83 -6.04 -3.05
C PHE A 357 11.23 -4.65 -2.52
N PHE A 358 10.29 -3.70 -2.50
CA PHE A 358 10.56 -2.38 -1.93
C PHE A 358 10.86 -2.46 -0.43
N LYS A 359 10.23 -3.38 0.31
CA LYS A 359 10.56 -3.64 1.72
C LYS A 359 11.99 -4.13 1.90
N LYS A 360 12.48 -5.02 1.03
CA LYS A 360 13.87 -5.50 1.08
C LYS A 360 14.90 -4.38 0.94
N LEU A 361 14.58 -3.27 0.29
CA LEU A 361 15.46 -2.11 0.20
C LEU A 361 15.64 -1.39 1.56
N LYS A 362 14.74 -1.60 2.52
CA LYS A 362 14.76 -0.98 3.86
C LYS A 362 15.34 -1.89 4.96
N GLU A 363 15.59 -3.17 4.69
CA GLU A 363 16.04 -4.13 5.71
C GLU A 363 17.40 -3.78 6.33
N LYS A 364 18.22 -3.04 5.59
CA LYS A 364 19.50 -2.52 6.04
C LYS A 364 19.56 -1.01 5.84
N LYS A 365 20.32 -0.32 6.67
CA LYS A 365 20.63 1.10 6.46
C LYS A 365 21.52 1.24 5.22
N GLY A 366 21.07 2.04 4.27
CA GLY A 366 21.79 2.29 3.01
C GLY A 366 21.42 3.66 2.43
N ILE A 367 22.09 4.01 1.34
CA ILE A 367 21.83 5.23 0.56
C ILE A 367 21.31 4.87 -0.82
N CYS A 368 20.42 5.69 -1.38
CA CYS A 368 19.99 5.55 -2.76
C CYS A 368 21.06 6.15 -3.68
N VAL A 369 21.71 5.30 -4.47
CA VAL A 369 22.79 5.70 -5.39
C VAL A 369 22.31 5.87 -6.84
N TYR A 370 21.10 5.44 -7.14
CA TYR A 370 20.43 5.68 -8.42
C TYR A 370 18.91 5.61 -8.29
N LYS A 371 18.22 6.53 -8.94
CA LYS A 371 16.76 6.53 -9.05
C LYS A 371 16.35 7.23 -10.35
N ASP A 372 15.49 6.57 -11.14
CA ASP A 372 14.80 7.16 -12.28
C ASP A 372 13.41 6.51 -12.50
N GLU A 373 12.82 6.69 -13.67
CA GLU A 373 11.51 6.15 -14.04
C GLU A 373 11.46 4.63 -14.24
N THR A 374 12.62 3.95 -14.23
CA THR A 374 12.74 2.51 -14.52
C THR A 374 13.46 1.70 -13.46
N CYS A 375 14.19 2.36 -12.57
CA CYS A 375 15.06 1.65 -11.64
C CYS A 375 15.35 2.46 -10.37
N VAL A 376 15.50 1.76 -9.24
CA VAL A 376 16.03 2.27 -7.98
C VAL A 376 17.15 1.34 -7.51
N VAL A 377 18.30 1.91 -7.11
CA VAL A 377 19.44 1.14 -6.59
C VAL A 377 19.90 1.73 -5.26
N MET A 378 20.01 0.85 -4.25
CA MET A 378 20.53 1.15 -2.92
C MET A 378 21.93 0.56 -2.74
N LYS A 379 22.82 1.30 -2.08
CA LYS A 379 24.13 0.84 -1.60
C LYS A 379 24.14 0.76 -0.08
N TYR A 380 24.74 -0.29 0.47
CA TYR A 380 24.79 -0.55 1.91
C TYR A 380 26.25 -0.50 2.43
N GLU A 381 26.39 -0.30 3.75
CA GLU A 381 27.69 -0.17 4.42
C GLU A 381 28.59 -1.42 4.26
N ASP A 382 27.98 -2.60 4.09
CA ASP A 382 28.70 -3.88 3.87
C ASP A 382 29.20 -4.07 2.43
N GLY A 383 29.05 -3.05 1.58
CA GLY A 383 29.44 -3.08 0.16
C GLY A 383 28.47 -3.84 -0.74
N SER A 384 27.32 -4.27 -0.21
CA SER A 384 26.26 -4.86 -1.00
C SER A 384 25.40 -3.79 -1.70
N TYR A 385 24.73 -4.20 -2.78
CA TYR A 385 23.74 -3.40 -3.50
C TYR A 385 22.44 -4.17 -3.61
N ARG A 386 21.33 -3.46 -3.56
CA ARG A 386 20.00 -3.99 -3.88
C ARG A 386 19.28 -3.00 -4.77
N GLY A 387 18.49 -3.50 -5.71
CA GLY A 387 17.71 -2.62 -6.55
C GLY A 387 16.47 -3.30 -7.09
N ILE A 388 15.63 -2.48 -7.69
CA ILE A 388 14.42 -2.92 -8.37
C ILE A 388 14.40 -2.21 -9.72
N GLY A 389 14.22 -2.99 -10.81
CA GLY A 389 13.92 -2.48 -12.14
C GLY A 389 12.51 -2.83 -12.54
N TRP A 390 11.84 -1.97 -13.27
CA TRP A 390 10.51 -2.20 -13.80
C TRP A 390 10.34 -1.63 -15.20
N ASN A 391 9.39 -2.22 -15.95
CA ASN A 391 9.03 -1.78 -17.28
C ASN A 391 7.51 -1.55 -17.34
N ALA A 392 7.05 -0.46 -16.72
CA ALA A 392 5.63 -0.12 -16.64
C ALA A 392 5.12 0.47 -17.95
N THR A 393 4.02 -0.05 -18.47
CA THR A 393 3.33 0.50 -19.63
C THR A 393 1.85 0.74 -19.34
N ARG A 394 1.29 1.85 -19.85
CA ARG A 394 -0.15 2.11 -19.74
C ARG A 394 -0.95 1.23 -20.73
N ASN A 395 -0.41 1.08 -21.92
CA ASN A 395 -0.95 0.24 -22.99
C ASN A 395 0.14 -0.71 -23.46
N ARG A 396 -0.22 -1.89 -23.96
CA ARG A 396 0.76 -2.83 -24.50
C ARG A 396 1.56 -2.15 -25.61
N SER A 397 2.86 -2.07 -25.42
CA SER A 397 3.80 -1.43 -26.36
C SER A 397 4.55 -2.45 -27.20
N GLY A 398 4.59 -3.72 -26.78
CA GLY A 398 5.41 -4.77 -27.35
C GLY A 398 6.91 -4.56 -27.15
N LYS A 399 7.30 -3.79 -26.11
CA LYS A 399 8.70 -3.44 -25.86
C LYS A 399 9.17 -3.99 -24.51
N ASP A 400 10.24 -4.78 -24.56
CA ASP A 400 10.97 -5.19 -23.38
C ASP A 400 12.06 -4.14 -23.03
N LEU A 401 12.54 -4.13 -21.80
CA LEU A 401 13.58 -3.22 -21.32
C LEU A 401 14.81 -4.03 -20.90
N CYS A 402 15.98 -3.64 -21.38
CA CYS A 402 17.26 -4.18 -20.92
C CYS A 402 18.03 -3.07 -20.21
N LEU A 403 18.23 -3.22 -18.90
CA LEU A 403 19.04 -2.32 -18.09
C LEU A 403 20.46 -2.89 -17.98
N ASN A 404 21.44 -2.16 -18.51
CA ASN A 404 22.87 -2.47 -18.38
C ASN A 404 23.46 -1.62 -17.26
N LEU A 405 23.64 -2.21 -16.06
CA LEU A 405 24.17 -1.51 -14.89
C LEU A 405 25.64 -1.80 -14.71
N THR A 406 26.46 -0.75 -14.55
CA THR A 406 27.83 -0.87 -14.09
C THR A 406 27.89 -0.44 -12.63
N ILE A 407 28.20 -1.39 -11.75
CA ILE A 407 28.18 -1.20 -10.29
C ILE A 407 29.64 -1.22 -9.80
N PRO A 408 30.13 -0.14 -9.17
CA PRO A 408 31.46 -0.13 -8.57
C PRO A 408 31.54 -1.12 -7.40
N THR A 409 32.67 -1.77 -7.25
CA THR A 409 32.90 -2.79 -6.23
C THR A 409 34.08 -2.43 -5.34
N MET A 410 33.96 -2.77 -4.04
CA MET A 410 35.06 -2.55 -3.11
C MET A 410 36.23 -3.55 -3.38
N GLN A 411 37.43 -3.05 -3.51
CA GLN A 411 38.61 -3.90 -3.44
C GLN A 411 38.89 -4.23 -1.97
N SER A 412 38.65 -5.49 -1.60
CA SER A 412 38.98 -6.00 -0.27
C SER A 412 39.77 -7.29 -0.41
N ALA A 413 40.77 -7.45 0.42
CA ALA A 413 41.58 -8.70 0.48
C ALA A 413 40.75 -9.94 0.86
N SER A 414 39.47 -9.75 1.28
CA SER A 414 38.56 -10.82 1.67
C SER A 414 37.38 -11.01 0.74
N THR A 415 37.23 -10.20 -0.33
CA THR A 415 36.09 -10.27 -1.27
C THR A 415 36.58 -10.63 -2.65
N ASP A 416 36.49 -11.89 -3.01
CA ASP A 416 36.94 -12.41 -4.30
C ASP A 416 35.81 -12.54 -5.32
N ALA A 417 34.55 -12.52 -4.88
CA ALA A 417 33.37 -12.66 -5.71
C ALA A 417 32.13 -12.02 -5.07
N TYR A 418 31.10 -11.88 -5.87
CA TYR A 418 29.77 -11.42 -5.45
C TYR A 418 28.74 -12.47 -5.80
N LEU A 419 27.76 -12.65 -4.92
CA LEU A 419 26.54 -13.36 -5.25
C LEU A 419 25.58 -12.35 -5.88
N PHE A 420 25.26 -12.53 -7.14
CA PHE A 420 24.17 -11.85 -7.82
C PHE A 420 22.91 -12.72 -7.71
N LEU A 421 21.78 -12.11 -7.31
CA LEU A 421 20.48 -12.77 -7.23
C LEU A 421 19.44 -11.88 -7.88
N THR A 422 18.55 -12.47 -8.67
CA THR A 422 17.33 -11.81 -9.16
C THR A 422 16.08 -12.55 -8.73
N GLN A 423 15.00 -11.78 -8.57
CA GLN A 423 13.62 -12.28 -8.40
C GLN A 423 12.72 -11.58 -9.40
N THR A 424 12.03 -12.35 -10.24
CA THR A 424 11.28 -11.83 -11.38
C THR A 424 9.79 -12.05 -11.22
N VAL A 425 9.03 -11.00 -11.53
CA VAL A 425 7.56 -10.98 -11.68
C VAL A 425 7.26 -10.45 -13.07
N ASP A 426 6.63 -11.25 -13.92
CA ASP A 426 6.24 -10.88 -15.27
C ASP A 426 5.07 -11.74 -15.79
N GLU A 427 4.75 -11.67 -17.07
CA GLU A 427 3.65 -12.43 -17.68
C GLU A 427 3.84 -13.96 -17.57
N GLU A 428 5.08 -14.46 -17.55
CA GLU A 428 5.42 -15.88 -17.47
C GLU A 428 5.73 -16.35 -16.05
N ASN A 429 6.22 -15.44 -15.19
CA ASN A 429 6.71 -15.74 -13.87
C ASN A 429 5.90 -15.03 -12.79
N CYS A 430 5.54 -15.74 -11.73
CA CYS A 430 4.75 -15.19 -10.62
C CYS A 430 3.36 -14.68 -11.09
N ASN A 431 2.74 -15.41 -12.01
CA ASN A 431 1.45 -15.07 -12.60
C ASN A 431 0.38 -16.15 -12.31
N PRO A 432 -0.19 -16.20 -11.11
CA PRO A 432 -1.22 -17.16 -10.77
C PRO A 432 -2.53 -16.95 -11.56
N LEU A 433 -2.81 -15.71 -12.00
CA LEU A 433 -3.97 -15.42 -12.85
C LEU A 433 -3.93 -16.21 -14.18
N LYS A 434 -2.75 -16.27 -14.83
CA LYS A 434 -2.60 -17.07 -16.05
C LYS A 434 -2.89 -18.54 -15.81
N VAL A 435 -2.38 -19.09 -14.72
CA VAL A 435 -2.60 -20.49 -14.34
C VAL A 435 -4.07 -20.75 -14.03
N TRP A 436 -4.75 -19.85 -13.34
CA TRP A 436 -6.18 -19.94 -13.10
C TRP A 436 -6.98 -19.92 -14.40
N HIS A 437 -6.59 -19.08 -15.38
CA HIS A 437 -7.16 -19.09 -16.72
C HIS A 437 -6.96 -20.44 -17.42
N ASP A 438 -5.74 -20.99 -17.40
CA ASP A 438 -5.41 -22.29 -18.01
C ASP A 438 -6.18 -23.47 -17.34
N LEU A 439 -6.58 -23.33 -16.06
CA LEU A 439 -7.45 -24.27 -15.35
C LEU A 439 -8.93 -24.18 -15.75
N GLY A 440 -9.31 -23.24 -16.64
CA GLY A 440 -10.68 -23.00 -17.08
C GLY A 440 -11.47 -22.06 -16.17
N GLU A 441 -10.78 -21.21 -15.46
CA GLU A 441 -11.36 -20.13 -14.60
C GLU A 441 -12.35 -20.64 -13.54
N PRO A 442 -11.99 -21.65 -12.73
CA PRO A 442 -12.91 -22.22 -11.76
C PRO A 442 -13.32 -21.17 -10.72
N ALA A 443 -14.64 -20.97 -10.56
CA ALA A 443 -15.18 -20.07 -9.53
C ALA A 443 -14.87 -20.57 -8.11
N ASN A 444 -14.89 -21.89 -7.92
CA ASN A 444 -14.57 -22.55 -6.65
C ASN A 444 -13.44 -23.57 -6.87
N PRO A 445 -12.17 -23.13 -6.90
CA PRO A 445 -11.05 -24.04 -7.09
C PRO A 445 -10.97 -25.11 -6.00
N THR A 446 -10.57 -26.31 -6.36
CA THR A 446 -10.27 -27.36 -5.40
C THR A 446 -9.02 -27.00 -4.58
N LYS A 447 -8.80 -27.75 -3.48
CA LYS A 447 -7.59 -27.54 -2.65
C LYS A 447 -6.31 -27.69 -3.46
N ASP A 448 -6.21 -28.72 -4.32
CA ASP A 448 -5.03 -28.97 -5.16
C ASP A 448 -4.81 -27.82 -6.17
N GLN A 449 -5.90 -27.25 -6.73
CA GLN A 449 -5.82 -26.09 -7.60
C GLN A 449 -5.35 -24.84 -6.84
N ILE A 450 -5.85 -24.61 -5.62
CA ILE A 450 -5.36 -23.52 -4.75
C ILE A 450 -3.88 -23.69 -4.43
N ASP A 451 -3.44 -24.90 -4.09
CA ASP A 451 -2.03 -25.18 -3.79
C ASP A 451 -1.15 -24.97 -5.04
N LEU A 452 -1.61 -25.33 -6.24
CA LEU A 452 -0.93 -25.02 -7.50
C LEU A 452 -0.82 -23.50 -7.73
N LEU A 453 -1.91 -22.75 -7.56
CA LEU A 453 -1.92 -21.30 -7.71
C LEU A 453 -0.93 -20.62 -6.74
N LYS A 454 -0.86 -21.09 -5.48
CA LYS A 454 0.12 -20.58 -4.51
C LYS A 454 1.57 -20.88 -4.90
N GLN A 455 1.85 -22.03 -5.52
CA GLN A 455 3.19 -22.34 -6.01
C GLN A 455 3.61 -21.44 -7.15
N THR A 456 2.70 -21.15 -8.08
CA THR A 456 2.96 -20.27 -9.23
C THR A 456 2.94 -18.78 -8.89
N ALA A 457 2.45 -18.42 -7.70
CA ALA A 457 2.44 -17.06 -7.17
C ALA A 457 3.78 -16.64 -6.54
N ARG A 458 4.89 -17.32 -6.83
CA ARG A 458 6.21 -16.99 -6.30
C ARG A 458 7.13 -16.48 -7.41
N PRO A 459 7.93 -15.42 -7.15
CA PRO A 459 8.90 -14.93 -8.13
C PRO A 459 9.92 -16.01 -8.49
N GLN A 460 10.28 -16.07 -9.75
CA GLN A 460 11.39 -16.89 -10.20
C GLN A 460 12.70 -16.34 -9.65
N ILE A 461 13.50 -17.22 -9.05
CA ILE A 461 14.81 -16.87 -8.51
C ILE A 461 15.89 -17.35 -9.47
N HIS A 462 16.83 -16.44 -9.81
CA HIS A 462 18.07 -16.77 -10.48
C HIS A 462 19.26 -16.32 -9.64
N THR A 463 20.34 -17.10 -9.62
CA THR A 463 21.58 -16.74 -8.91
C THR A 463 22.77 -16.98 -9.78
N GLU A 464 23.75 -16.07 -9.69
CA GLU A 464 25.03 -16.16 -10.39
C GLU A 464 26.16 -15.70 -9.48
N ARG A 465 27.33 -16.32 -9.63
CA ARG A 465 28.55 -15.88 -9.00
C ARG A 465 29.29 -14.96 -9.97
N MET A 466 29.51 -13.71 -9.58
CA MET A 466 30.19 -12.71 -10.40
C MET A 466 31.52 -12.35 -9.81
N VAL A 467 32.51 -12.16 -10.68
CA VAL A 467 33.89 -11.72 -10.32
C VAL A 467 34.07 -10.31 -10.86
N PRO A 468 34.54 -9.34 -10.03
CA PRO A 468 34.75 -7.99 -10.49
C PRO A 468 35.80 -7.89 -11.58
N VAL A 469 35.58 -7.02 -12.56
CA VAL A 469 36.60 -6.59 -13.51
C VAL A 469 37.49 -5.53 -12.83
N SER A 470 38.82 -5.68 -12.86
CA SER A 470 39.74 -4.90 -12.03
C SER A 470 40.30 -3.64 -12.69
N MET A 471 40.03 -3.37 -13.98
CA MET A 471 40.63 -2.24 -14.72
C MET A 471 39.59 -1.50 -15.55
N PRO A 472 39.58 -0.15 -15.61
CA PRO A 472 40.45 0.77 -14.85
C PRO A 472 40.07 0.91 -13.37
N GLU A 473 38.80 0.66 -13.01
CA GLU A 473 38.25 0.64 -11.65
C GLU A 473 37.49 -0.66 -11.44
N SER A 474 37.53 -1.17 -10.22
CA SER A 474 36.84 -2.43 -9.89
C SER A 474 35.33 -2.27 -10.01
N HIS A 475 34.69 -3.05 -10.88
CA HIS A 475 33.25 -3.01 -11.11
C HIS A 475 32.67 -4.36 -11.52
N ILE A 476 31.34 -4.46 -11.40
CA ILE A 476 30.56 -5.56 -11.98
C ILE A 476 29.55 -4.97 -12.95
N SER A 477 29.43 -5.59 -14.13
CA SER A 477 28.39 -5.27 -15.10
C SER A 477 27.24 -6.27 -14.98
N ILE A 478 26.02 -5.77 -14.81
CA ILE A 478 24.79 -6.55 -14.68
C ILE A 478 23.87 -6.22 -15.85
N GLU A 479 23.29 -7.24 -16.46
CA GLU A 479 22.24 -7.10 -17.44
C GLU A 479 20.91 -7.58 -16.84
N LEU A 480 19.92 -6.70 -16.75
CA LEU A 480 18.57 -7.02 -16.31
C LEU A 480 17.63 -6.95 -17.51
N ASN A 481 17.15 -8.10 -17.95
CA ASN A 481 16.16 -8.20 -19.01
C ASN A 481 14.76 -8.19 -18.37
N ILE A 482 14.03 -7.10 -18.54
CA ILE A 482 12.71 -6.85 -17.94
C ILE A 482 11.66 -6.88 -19.04
N LYS A 483 10.79 -7.87 -19.00
CA LYS A 483 9.66 -7.98 -19.92
C LYS A 483 8.72 -6.78 -19.79
N GLU A 484 7.94 -6.51 -20.83
CA GLU A 484 6.85 -5.55 -20.73
C GLU A 484 5.98 -5.85 -19.51
N ASN A 485 5.70 -4.83 -18.70
CA ASN A 485 4.99 -4.95 -17.43
C ASN A 485 5.64 -5.92 -16.41
N GLY A 486 6.95 -6.08 -16.49
CA GLY A 486 7.74 -6.86 -15.53
C GLY A 486 8.34 -6.01 -14.42
N VAL A 487 8.61 -6.67 -13.29
CA VAL A 487 9.36 -6.14 -12.13
C VAL A 487 10.45 -7.13 -11.77
N VAL A 488 11.68 -6.64 -11.63
CA VAL A 488 12.83 -7.46 -11.23
C VAL A 488 13.52 -6.83 -10.01
N TYR A 489 13.49 -7.56 -8.90
CA TYR A 489 14.39 -7.27 -7.78
C TYR A 489 15.74 -7.91 -8.03
N PHE A 490 16.83 -7.22 -7.66
CA PHE A 490 18.16 -7.79 -7.65
C PHE A 490 18.92 -7.45 -6.39
N SER A 491 19.87 -8.32 -6.03
CA SER A 491 20.88 -8.03 -5.02
C SER A 491 22.27 -8.48 -5.49
N LEU A 492 23.28 -7.72 -5.10
CA LEU A 492 24.68 -7.99 -5.34
C LEU A 492 25.41 -7.97 -3.99
N GLU A 493 25.76 -9.14 -3.47
CA GLU A 493 26.34 -9.27 -2.14
C GLU A 493 27.79 -9.76 -2.21
N PRO A 494 28.76 -9.08 -1.54
CA PRO A 494 30.12 -9.53 -1.49
C PRO A 494 30.22 -10.88 -0.75
N LYS A 495 30.95 -11.84 -1.33
CA LYS A 495 31.16 -13.17 -0.75
C LYS A 495 32.63 -13.54 -0.76
N PRO A 496 33.20 -13.99 0.37
CA PRO A 496 34.51 -14.62 0.37
C PRO A 496 34.41 -15.98 -0.32
N LEU A 497 35.47 -16.33 -1.05
CA LEU A 497 35.64 -17.67 -1.59
C LEU A 497 36.21 -18.58 -0.50
N HIS A 498 35.39 -19.50 -0.02
CA HIS A 498 35.83 -20.56 0.90
C HIS A 498 35.60 -21.92 0.22
N PRO A 499 36.51 -22.35 -0.65
CA PRO A 499 36.39 -23.67 -1.24
C PRO A 499 36.44 -24.71 -0.12
N ASP A 500 35.43 -25.59 -0.10
CA ASP A 500 35.45 -26.70 0.82
C ASP A 500 36.66 -27.61 0.54
N ARG A 501 37.09 -28.33 1.56
CA ARG A 501 38.29 -29.19 1.51
C ARG A 501 38.10 -30.34 0.52
N GLY A 502 38.34 -30.07 -0.77
CA GLY A 502 38.22 -31.05 -1.84
C GLY A 502 36.89 -31.13 -2.54
N TYR A 503 35.86 -30.36 -2.10
CA TYR A 503 34.61 -30.23 -2.84
C TYR A 503 34.80 -29.27 -4.03
N SER A 504 34.43 -29.71 -5.22
CA SER A 504 34.38 -28.88 -6.43
C SER A 504 33.03 -29.05 -7.10
N TYR A 505 32.25 -27.97 -7.14
CA TYR A 505 30.96 -27.93 -7.83
C TYR A 505 31.13 -28.27 -9.33
N GLU A 506 32.16 -27.76 -9.96
CA GLU A 506 32.47 -27.99 -11.38
C GLU A 506 32.74 -29.47 -11.67
N LEU A 507 33.44 -30.17 -10.77
CA LEU A 507 33.67 -31.61 -10.91
C LEU A 507 32.40 -32.42 -10.74
N VAL A 508 31.50 -31.97 -9.83
CA VAL A 508 30.22 -32.64 -9.60
C VAL A 508 29.30 -32.48 -10.81
N MET A 509 29.26 -31.29 -11.43
CA MET A 509 28.38 -30.98 -12.55
C MET A 509 28.92 -31.40 -13.93
N GLN A 510 30.14 -31.93 -14.02
CA GLN A 510 30.79 -32.34 -15.29
C GLN A 510 30.61 -33.84 -15.58
N TYR A 511 29.57 -34.51 -15.10
CA TYR A 511 29.35 -35.95 -15.30
C TYR A 511 29.40 -36.42 -16.76
N GLU A 512 29.06 -35.57 -17.72
CA GLU A 512 28.94 -35.93 -19.12
C GLU A 512 30.27 -35.81 -19.91
N LYS A 513 31.35 -35.39 -19.26
CA LYS A 513 32.68 -35.20 -19.92
C LYS A 513 33.70 -36.27 -19.55
N ARG A 514 33.27 -37.42 -19.05
CA ARG A 514 34.13 -38.60 -18.83
C ARG A 514 33.94 -39.66 -19.90
#